data_332a31fb23a11f0fdbc2371c3aebbfe9
#
_entry.id   332a31fb23a11f0fdbc2371c3aebbfe9
#
_cell.length_a   1.000
_cell.length_b   1.000
_cell.length_c   1.000
_cell.angle_alpha   90.00
_cell.angle_beta   90.00
_cell.angle_gamma   90.00
#
_symmetry.space_group_name_H-M   'P 1'
#
loop_
_entity.id
_entity.type
_entity.pdbx_description
1 polymer ?
#
loop_
_entity_poly.entity_id
_entity_poly.type
_entity_poly.pdbx_seq_one_letter_code
_entity_poly.pdbx_strand_id
1 'polypeptide(L)'
;MYDLKALYEAESVAHAIQLLQEHPEAQIIAGGSDVLVQMREGRRAGKELVSIYKIDEMRGISYEEDGAIRIGSLTSFSHITKDPIIQKHINVLGEAVDMVGGPQIRNIGTIGGNTCNGVTSADSASTLHAWDAIVEITGPDGVRRIPIHDFYIKAGVVDLKPAEIQTAIIIPKEAYEGYHGHYIKYAMRNAMDITTTGCSVNVKLSEDKKTIEDVRIAYGVAGPVPMRAPSAEAKAKGKPLTKAVVHEFGQAVLEDINPRDSWRASKAFRQHIATVLAERALAESIRLAGGVIDE
;
A
#
# COMPACT_ATOMS: atom_id res chain seq x y z
N MET A 1 20.40 -23.51 1.90
CA MET A 1 20.63 -23.49 0.44
C MET A 1 19.27 -23.29 -0.20
N TYR A 2 19.19 -22.52 -1.27
CA TYR A 2 17.94 -22.37 -2.02
C TYR A 2 17.81 -23.53 -3.00
N ASP A 3 16.68 -24.22 -2.96
CA ASP A 3 16.34 -25.26 -3.91
C ASP A 3 15.64 -24.59 -5.11
N LEU A 4 16.41 -24.35 -6.16
CA LEU A 4 15.98 -23.63 -7.37
C LEU A 4 16.14 -24.58 -8.57
N LYS A 5 15.05 -24.81 -9.32
CA LYS A 5 15.07 -25.64 -10.52
C LYS A 5 15.66 -24.90 -11.72
N ALA A 6 15.25 -23.65 -11.95
CA ALA A 6 15.77 -22.78 -13.01
C ALA A 6 15.54 -21.31 -12.68
N LEU A 7 16.35 -20.42 -13.28
CA LEU A 7 16.19 -18.97 -13.24
C LEU A 7 16.24 -18.43 -14.66
N TYR A 8 15.20 -17.73 -15.04
CA TYR A 8 15.10 -17.00 -16.32
C TYR A 8 15.17 -15.51 -16.03
N GLU A 9 16.02 -14.77 -16.70
CA GLU A 9 16.14 -13.32 -16.56
C GLU A 9 15.41 -12.62 -17.71
N ALA A 10 14.38 -11.84 -17.40
CA ALA A 10 13.66 -11.04 -18.37
C ALA A 10 14.34 -9.69 -18.59
N GLU A 11 14.39 -9.25 -19.84
CA GLU A 11 15.01 -7.99 -20.27
C GLU A 11 13.97 -6.88 -20.52
N SER A 12 12.70 -7.26 -20.67
CA SER A 12 11.56 -6.36 -20.90
C SER A 12 10.27 -6.96 -20.34
N VAL A 13 9.22 -6.15 -20.22
CA VAL A 13 7.88 -6.64 -19.83
C VAL A 13 7.38 -7.69 -20.82
N ALA A 14 7.54 -7.45 -22.12
CA ALA A 14 7.13 -8.40 -23.15
C ALA A 14 7.89 -9.74 -23.03
N HIS A 15 9.22 -9.69 -22.80
CA HIS A 15 10.01 -10.91 -22.59
C HIS A 15 9.61 -11.64 -21.31
N ALA A 16 9.29 -10.94 -20.23
CA ALA A 16 8.82 -11.56 -19.01
C ALA A 16 7.47 -12.27 -19.21
N ILE A 17 6.53 -11.68 -19.95
CA ILE A 17 5.25 -12.30 -20.31
C ILE A 17 5.48 -13.56 -21.14
N GLN A 18 6.36 -13.52 -22.15
CA GLN A 18 6.74 -14.68 -22.95
C GLN A 18 7.29 -15.81 -22.07
N LEU A 19 8.24 -15.52 -21.20
CA LEU A 19 8.82 -16.51 -20.28
C LEU A 19 7.76 -17.13 -19.35
N LEU A 20 6.79 -16.34 -18.87
CA LEU A 20 5.70 -16.85 -18.04
C LEU A 20 4.69 -17.71 -18.82
N GLN A 21 4.53 -17.47 -20.13
CA GLN A 21 3.74 -18.35 -21.00
C GLN A 21 4.46 -19.67 -21.30
N GLU A 22 5.78 -19.63 -21.51
CA GLU A 22 6.63 -20.82 -21.72
C GLU A 22 6.80 -21.64 -20.44
N HIS A 23 6.79 -20.97 -19.28
CA HIS A 23 6.99 -21.57 -17.96
C HIS A 23 5.84 -21.20 -17.00
N PRO A 24 4.61 -21.70 -17.20
CA PRO A 24 3.41 -21.26 -16.48
C PRO A 24 3.44 -21.52 -14.97
N GLU A 25 4.29 -22.45 -14.52
CA GLU A 25 4.49 -22.75 -13.09
C GLU A 25 5.61 -21.92 -12.43
N ALA A 26 6.32 -21.10 -13.22
CA ALA A 26 7.40 -20.28 -12.71
C ALA A 26 6.86 -19.16 -11.81
N GLN A 27 7.61 -18.86 -10.77
CA GLN A 27 7.32 -17.76 -9.85
C GLN A 27 8.05 -16.50 -10.28
N ILE A 28 7.34 -15.37 -10.38
CA ILE A 28 7.98 -14.07 -10.58
C ILE A 28 8.82 -13.71 -9.35
N ILE A 29 10.02 -13.21 -9.59
CA ILE A 29 10.90 -12.63 -8.57
C ILE A 29 11.35 -11.22 -8.99
N ALA A 30 11.13 -10.25 -8.09
CA ALA A 30 11.69 -8.90 -8.18
C ALA A 30 12.87 -8.76 -7.20
N GLY A 31 12.75 -7.97 -6.14
CA GLY A 31 13.79 -7.84 -5.11
C GLY A 31 14.05 -9.10 -4.26
N GLY A 32 13.17 -10.09 -4.32
CA GLY A 32 13.35 -11.41 -3.71
C GLY A 32 13.22 -11.48 -2.18
N SER A 33 13.00 -10.37 -1.49
CA SER A 33 13.00 -10.30 -0.02
C SER A 33 11.97 -11.21 0.68
N ASP A 34 10.91 -11.62 -0.02
CA ASP A 34 9.92 -12.59 0.46
C ASP A 34 10.08 -13.95 -0.22
N VAL A 35 10.18 -13.99 -1.55
CA VAL A 35 10.28 -15.24 -2.34
C VAL A 35 11.47 -16.09 -1.89
N LEU A 36 12.65 -15.50 -1.70
CA LEU A 36 13.85 -16.23 -1.27
C LEU A 36 13.72 -16.75 0.17
N VAL A 37 13.04 -16.02 1.06
CA VAL A 37 12.76 -16.52 2.41
C VAL A 37 11.85 -17.74 2.34
N GLN A 38 10.77 -17.68 1.55
CA GLN A 38 9.85 -18.82 1.38
C GLN A 38 10.53 -20.05 0.74
N MET A 39 11.45 -19.83 -0.21
CA MET A 39 12.26 -20.92 -0.78
C MET A 39 13.17 -21.56 0.27
N ARG A 40 13.86 -20.76 1.08
CA ARG A 40 14.72 -21.24 2.17
C ARG A 40 13.94 -22.06 3.21
N GLU A 41 12.69 -21.66 3.48
CA GLU A 41 11.77 -22.37 4.38
C GLU A 41 11.11 -23.60 3.75
N GLY A 42 11.41 -23.91 2.48
CA GLY A 42 10.87 -25.07 1.76
C GLY A 42 9.49 -24.88 1.14
N ARG A 43 8.80 -23.77 1.43
CA ARG A 43 7.44 -23.51 0.88
C ARG A 43 7.40 -23.33 -0.63
N ARG A 44 8.52 -22.87 -1.22
CA ARG A 44 8.70 -22.66 -2.67
C ARG A 44 9.95 -23.40 -3.20
N ALA A 45 10.37 -24.47 -2.53
CA ALA A 45 11.49 -25.29 -2.98
C ALA A 45 11.20 -25.95 -4.34
N GLY A 46 12.22 -26.10 -5.19
CA GLY A 46 12.11 -26.73 -6.50
C GLY A 46 11.35 -25.92 -7.56
N LYS A 47 11.01 -24.64 -7.30
CA LYS A 47 10.33 -23.77 -8.27
C LYS A 47 11.31 -23.22 -9.32
N GLU A 48 10.78 -22.97 -10.50
CA GLU A 48 11.40 -22.09 -11.51
C GLU A 48 11.10 -20.65 -11.18
N LEU A 49 12.04 -19.74 -11.44
CA LEU A 49 11.87 -18.31 -11.23
C LEU A 49 12.01 -17.56 -12.56
N VAL A 50 11.13 -16.57 -12.78
CA VAL A 50 11.28 -15.51 -13.79
C VAL A 50 11.67 -14.24 -13.06
N SER A 51 12.90 -13.80 -13.23
CA SER A 51 13.41 -12.55 -12.67
C SER A 51 13.02 -11.39 -13.56
N ILE A 52 12.28 -10.45 -12.99
CA ILE A 52 11.96 -9.17 -13.63
C ILE A 52 12.85 -8.03 -13.12
N TYR A 53 13.80 -8.31 -12.26
CA TYR A 53 14.56 -7.31 -11.50
C TYR A 53 15.34 -6.34 -12.38
N LYS A 54 15.76 -6.75 -13.59
CA LYS A 54 16.54 -5.92 -14.52
C LYS A 54 15.70 -5.10 -15.51
N ILE A 55 14.38 -5.14 -15.43
CA ILE A 55 13.49 -4.41 -16.34
C ILE A 55 13.42 -2.94 -15.92
N ASP A 56 14.22 -2.08 -16.59
CA ASP A 56 14.34 -0.68 -16.21
C ASP A 56 13.06 0.14 -16.47
N GLU A 57 12.27 -0.21 -17.49
CA GLU A 57 10.99 0.44 -17.80
C GLU A 57 9.94 0.35 -16.68
N MET A 58 10.12 -0.58 -15.73
CA MET A 58 9.28 -0.73 -14.55
C MET A 58 9.80 0.03 -13.33
N ARG A 59 10.78 0.92 -13.47
CA ARG A 59 11.40 1.71 -12.39
C ARG A 59 11.08 3.18 -12.51
N GLY A 60 11.24 3.88 -11.39
CA GLY A 60 11.13 5.33 -11.32
C GLY A 60 9.74 5.84 -11.05
N ILE A 61 9.65 7.16 -10.91
CA ILE A 61 8.44 7.89 -10.58
C ILE A 61 8.34 9.07 -11.53
N SER A 62 7.17 9.28 -12.12
CA SER A 62 6.92 10.33 -13.09
C SER A 62 5.46 10.79 -13.04
N TYR A 63 5.17 11.90 -13.70
CA TYR A 63 3.78 12.28 -14.00
C TYR A 63 3.34 11.68 -15.33
N GLU A 64 2.08 11.24 -15.39
CA GLU A 64 1.38 11.01 -16.65
C GLU A 64 0.89 12.36 -17.23
N GLU A 65 0.38 12.37 -18.47
CA GLU A 65 -0.06 13.60 -19.16
C GLU A 65 -1.21 14.34 -18.45
N ASP A 66 -2.08 13.59 -17.76
CA ASP A 66 -3.20 14.10 -16.96
C ASP A 66 -2.78 14.59 -15.57
N GLY A 67 -1.50 14.44 -15.23
CA GLY A 67 -0.94 14.80 -13.93
C GLY A 67 -1.03 13.68 -12.88
N ALA A 68 -1.51 12.50 -13.22
CA ALA A 68 -1.42 11.35 -12.33
C ALA A 68 0.04 10.99 -12.03
N ILE A 69 0.32 10.52 -10.82
CA ILE A 69 1.66 10.06 -10.44
C ILE A 69 1.78 8.57 -10.77
N ARG A 70 2.73 8.24 -11.63
CA ARG A 70 3.08 6.87 -12.00
C ARG A 70 4.28 6.40 -11.20
N ILE A 71 4.15 5.28 -10.50
CA ILE A 71 5.21 4.61 -9.74
C ILE A 71 5.45 3.24 -10.38
N GLY A 72 6.59 3.07 -11.05
CA GLY A 72 6.94 1.77 -11.65
C GLY A 72 7.07 0.68 -10.58
N SER A 73 6.56 -0.51 -10.86
CA SER A 73 6.47 -1.60 -9.88
C SER A 73 7.81 -2.07 -9.30
N LEU A 74 8.91 -1.88 -10.02
CA LEU A 74 10.26 -2.21 -9.56
C LEU A 74 10.95 -1.05 -8.81
N THR A 75 10.25 0.05 -8.54
CA THR A 75 10.78 1.15 -7.73
C THR A 75 10.96 0.68 -6.29
N SER A 76 12.16 0.84 -5.76
CA SER A 76 12.49 0.42 -4.39
C SER A 76 11.88 1.36 -3.35
N PHE A 77 11.66 0.87 -2.14
CA PHE A 77 11.16 1.70 -1.04
C PHE A 77 12.11 2.88 -0.73
N SER A 78 13.42 2.65 -0.75
CA SER A 78 14.41 3.73 -0.54
C SER A 78 14.36 4.80 -1.62
N HIS A 79 14.00 4.47 -2.85
CA HIS A 79 13.75 5.45 -3.91
C HIS A 79 12.46 6.24 -3.59
N ILE A 80 11.35 5.55 -3.34
CA ILE A 80 10.06 6.18 -3.04
C ILE A 80 10.17 7.17 -1.89
N THR A 81 10.85 6.79 -0.80
CA THR A 81 11.04 7.65 0.38
C THR A 81 11.76 8.97 0.05
N LYS A 82 12.65 8.99 -0.96
CA LYS A 82 13.49 10.15 -1.28
C LYS A 82 13.05 10.91 -2.52
N ASP A 83 12.10 10.38 -3.26
CA ASP A 83 11.68 10.97 -4.53
C ASP A 83 10.95 12.30 -4.32
N PRO A 84 11.33 13.36 -5.06
CA PRO A 84 10.74 14.70 -4.88
C PRO A 84 9.26 14.78 -5.23
N ILE A 85 8.74 13.95 -6.14
CA ILE A 85 7.31 13.90 -6.48
C ILE A 85 6.54 13.32 -5.30
N ILE A 86 7.02 12.22 -4.72
CA ILE A 86 6.44 11.60 -3.52
C ILE A 86 6.44 12.57 -2.35
N GLN A 87 7.61 13.18 -2.06
CA GLN A 87 7.77 14.13 -0.97
C GLN A 87 6.83 15.33 -1.08
N LYS A 88 6.60 15.79 -2.30
CA LYS A 88 5.76 16.96 -2.55
C LYS A 88 4.27 16.68 -2.43
N HIS A 89 3.81 15.50 -2.90
CA HIS A 89 2.39 15.27 -3.11
C HIS A 89 1.78 14.16 -2.24
N ILE A 90 2.54 13.11 -1.99
CA ILE A 90 2.04 11.90 -1.31
C ILE A 90 3.09 11.38 -0.30
N ASN A 91 3.71 12.29 0.46
CA ASN A 91 4.78 11.97 1.41
C ASN A 91 4.40 10.86 2.40
N VAL A 92 3.11 10.73 2.72
CA VAL A 92 2.58 9.64 3.56
C VAL A 92 2.97 8.26 3.06
N LEU A 93 3.00 8.05 1.72
CA LEU A 93 3.50 6.80 1.14
C LEU A 93 4.99 6.63 1.41
N GLY A 94 5.78 7.71 1.25
CA GLY A 94 7.22 7.69 1.54
C GLY A 94 7.51 7.32 2.99
N GLU A 95 6.78 7.92 3.94
CA GLU A 95 6.88 7.61 5.38
C GLU A 95 6.51 6.16 5.69
N ALA A 96 5.42 5.66 5.11
CA ALA A 96 4.97 4.30 5.34
C ALA A 96 5.98 3.25 4.83
N VAL A 97 6.52 3.44 3.62
CA VAL A 97 7.48 2.49 3.07
C VAL A 97 8.86 2.59 3.74
N ASP A 98 9.20 3.71 4.38
CA ASP A 98 10.41 3.83 5.20
C ASP A 98 10.33 3.03 6.51
N MET A 99 9.12 2.64 6.93
CA MET A 99 8.90 1.74 8.07
C MET A 99 9.00 0.25 7.71
N VAL A 100 9.22 -0.10 6.43
CA VAL A 100 9.37 -1.49 5.99
C VAL A 100 10.75 -2.02 6.34
N GLY A 101 10.82 -3.05 7.18
CA GLY A 101 12.06 -3.76 7.52
C GLY A 101 13.21 -2.85 7.93
N GLY A 102 14.41 -3.17 7.44
CA GLY A 102 15.62 -2.35 7.59
C GLY A 102 16.09 -1.76 6.24
N PRO A 103 17.14 -0.93 6.24
CA PRO A 103 17.67 -0.30 5.03
C PRO A 103 17.99 -1.29 3.90
N GLN A 104 18.51 -2.47 4.23
CA GLN A 104 18.81 -3.53 3.24
C GLN A 104 17.56 -4.00 2.52
N ILE A 105 16.46 -4.19 3.26
CA ILE A 105 15.17 -4.59 2.70
C ILE A 105 14.59 -3.45 1.85
N ARG A 106 14.68 -2.20 2.31
CA ARG A 106 14.16 -1.05 1.57
C ARG A 106 14.92 -0.75 0.27
N ASN A 107 16.19 -1.10 0.20
CA ASN A 107 16.99 -0.93 -1.02
C ASN A 107 16.66 -1.95 -2.12
N ILE A 108 16.25 -3.16 -1.74
CA ILE A 108 15.95 -4.26 -2.68
C ILE A 108 14.45 -4.50 -2.85
N GLY A 109 13.66 -4.29 -1.81
CA GLY A 109 12.21 -4.44 -1.83
C GLY A 109 11.56 -3.40 -2.74
N THR A 110 10.60 -3.83 -3.52
CA THR A 110 9.92 -3.01 -4.53
C THR A 110 8.45 -2.83 -4.18
N ILE A 111 7.86 -1.73 -4.62
CA ILE A 111 6.44 -1.45 -4.35
C ILE A 111 5.54 -2.51 -5.00
N GLY A 112 5.82 -2.93 -6.23
CA GLY A 112 5.07 -3.99 -6.89
C GLY A 112 5.24 -5.35 -6.23
N GLY A 113 6.45 -5.70 -5.78
CA GLY A 113 6.66 -6.93 -5.01
C GLY A 113 5.88 -6.94 -3.70
N ASN A 114 5.77 -5.80 -3.03
CA ASN A 114 5.02 -5.64 -1.79
C ASN A 114 3.50 -5.77 -2.01
N THR A 115 2.94 -5.13 -3.03
CA THR A 115 1.51 -5.23 -3.36
C THR A 115 1.15 -6.61 -3.88
N CYS A 116 1.94 -7.20 -4.80
CA CYS A 116 1.71 -8.54 -5.35
C CYS A 116 1.88 -9.68 -4.32
N ASN A 117 2.59 -9.44 -3.23
CA ASN A 117 2.65 -10.39 -2.11
C ASN A 117 1.29 -10.56 -1.43
N GLY A 118 0.38 -9.58 -1.57
CA GLY A 118 -1.00 -9.66 -1.10
C GLY A 118 -1.17 -9.70 0.42
N VAL A 119 -0.11 -9.40 1.19
CA VAL A 119 -0.19 -9.44 2.66
C VAL A 119 -0.88 -8.20 3.22
N THR A 120 -1.80 -8.41 4.15
CA THR A 120 -2.58 -7.34 4.78
C THR A 120 -1.75 -6.41 5.66
N SER A 121 -0.56 -6.84 6.07
CA SER A 121 0.36 -6.10 6.94
C SER A 121 1.42 -5.28 6.18
N ALA A 122 1.29 -5.16 4.87
CA ALA A 122 2.16 -4.31 4.07
C ALA A 122 1.92 -2.84 4.42
N ASP A 123 2.97 -2.13 4.83
CA ASP A 123 2.86 -0.72 5.27
C ASP A 123 2.38 0.21 4.14
N SER A 124 2.73 -0.09 2.88
CA SER A 124 2.25 0.65 1.72
C SER A 124 0.74 0.46 1.43
N ALA A 125 0.15 -0.67 1.85
CA ALA A 125 -1.18 -1.05 1.40
C ALA A 125 -2.27 -0.08 1.88
N SER A 126 -2.27 0.31 3.15
CA SER A 126 -3.23 1.29 3.67
C SER A 126 -3.05 2.67 3.04
N THR A 127 -1.81 3.11 2.80
CA THR A 127 -1.57 4.40 2.15
C THR A 127 -2.06 4.39 0.70
N LEU A 128 -1.79 3.34 -0.06
CA LEU A 128 -2.26 3.21 -1.43
C LEU A 128 -3.80 3.19 -1.52
N HIS A 129 -4.47 2.53 -0.56
CA HIS A 129 -5.95 2.57 -0.49
C HIS A 129 -6.49 3.97 -0.16
N ALA A 130 -5.84 4.70 0.76
CA ALA A 130 -6.23 6.05 1.10
C ALA A 130 -5.95 7.07 -0.03
N TRP A 131 -5.04 6.74 -0.95
CA TRP A 131 -4.76 7.52 -2.16
C TRP A 131 -5.56 7.07 -3.38
N ASP A 132 -6.56 6.17 -3.22
CA ASP A 132 -7.34 5.61 -4.34
C ASP A 132 -6.46 5.15 -5.51
N ALA A 133 -5.36 4.48 -5.19
CA ALA A 133 -4.39 4.03 -6.17
C ALA A 133 -5.03 3.08 -7.21
N ILE A 134 -4.52 3.15 -8.41
CA ILE A 134 -4.87 2.26 -9.52
C ILE A 134 -3.68 1.35 -9.80
N VAL A 135 -3.92 0.06 -9.94
CA VAL A 135 -2.90 -0.92 -10.31
C VAL A 135 -2.92 -1.12 -11.82
N GLU A 136 -1.79 -0.89 -12.46
CA GLU A 136 -1.59 -1.17 -13.88
C GLU A 136 -0.98 -2.56 -14.02
N ILE A 137 -1.59 -3.38 -14.87
CA ILE A 137 -1.24 -4.78 -15.11
C ILE A 137 -1.07 -4.97 -16.61
N THR A 138 0.05 -5.58 -17.00
CA THR A 138 0.32 -5.94 -18.39
C THR A 138 0.38 -7.46 -18.53
N GLY A 139 -0.28 -7.99 -19.52
CA GLY A 139 -0.35 -9.42 -19.81
C GLY A 139 -0.45 -9.71 -21.29
N PRO A 140 -0.67 -10.98 -21.66
CA PRO A 140 -0.79 -11.39 -23.07
C PRO A 140 -1.89 -10.64 -23.85
N ASP A 141 -2.96 -10.24 -23.15
CA ASP A 141 -4.11 -9.56 -23.76
C ASP A 141 -3.95 -8.02 -23.77
N GLY A 142 -2.81 -7.49 -23.37
CA GLY A 142 -2.52 -6.06 -23.29
C GLY A 142 -2.48 -5.51 -21.87
N VAL A 143 -2.80 -4.23 -21.72
CA VAL A 143 -2.74 -3.49 -20.44
C VAL A 143 -4.15 -3.32 -19.89
N ARG A 144 -4.31 -3.57 -18.60
CA ARG A 144 -5.53 -3.23 -17.84
C ARG A 144 -5.17 -2.43 -16.59
N ARG A 145 -6.07 -1.56 -16.18
CA ARG A 145 -5.97 -0.77 -14.94
C ARG A 145 -7.17 -1.06 -14.05
N ILE A 146 -6.93 -1.38 -12.79
CA ILE A 146 -7.99 -1.67 -11.81
C ILE A 146 -7.73 -0.88 -10.53
N PRO A 147 -8.78 -0.46 -9.81
CA PRO A 147 -8.62 0.15 -8.50
C PRO A 147 -7.90 -0.78 -7.53
N ILE A 148 -7.07 -0.22 -6.64
CA ILE A 148 -6.29 -1.03 -5.68
C ILE A 148 -7.16 -1.89 -4.75
N HIS A 149 -8.37 -1.45 -4.42
CA HIS A 149 -9.29 -2.20 -3.58
C HIS A 149 -9.85 -3.47 -4.26
N ASP A 150 -9.87 -3.51 -5.60
CA ASP A 150 -10.26 -4.69 -6.37
C ASP A 150 -9.07 -5.64 -6.62
N PHE A 151 -7.85 -5.16 -6.40
CA PHE A 151 -6.64 -5.94 -6.61
C PHE A 151 -6.41 -7.04 -5.56
N TYR A 152 -6.81 -6.80 -4.31
CA TYR A 152 -6.64 -7.76 -3.20
C TYR A 152 -7.85 -8.68 -3.08
N ILE A 153 -7.72 -9.95 -3.49
CA ILE A 153 -8.82 -10.94 -3.43
C ILE A 153 -8.96 -11.53 -2.02
N LYS A 154 -7.85 -11.91 -1.42
CA LYS A 154 -7.72 -12.39 -0.04
C LYS A 154 -6.27 -12.33 0.41
N ALA A 155 -6.02 -12.54 1.69
CA ALA A 155 -4.64 -12.54 2.21
C ALA A 155 -3.71 -13.45 1.42
N GLY A 156 -2.67 -12.87 0.82
CA GLY A 156 -1.69 -13.56 -0.02
C GLY A 156 -2.15 -13.88 -1.45
N VAL A 157 -3.31 -13.36 -1.87
CA VAL A 157 -3.84 -13.57 -3.24
C VAL A 157 -4.33 -12.25 -3.81
N VAL A 158 -3.83 -11.92 -5.00
CA VAL A 158 -4.18 -10.71 -5.75
C VAL A 158 -4.76 -11.06 -7.13
N ASP A 159 -5.44 -10.09 -7.76
CA ASP A 159 -6.05 -10.26 -9.09
C ASP A 159 -4.99 -10.14 -10.22
N LEU A 160 -4.15 -11.16 -10.31
CA LEU A 160 -3.25 -11.37 -11.45
C LEU A 160 -3.61 -12.69 -12.12
N LYS A 161 -3.87 -12.63 -13.43
CA LYS A 161 -4.09 -13.82 -14.27
C LYS A 161 -2.76 -14.45 -14.66
N PRO A 162 -2.76 -15.67 -15.22
CA PRO A 162 -1.55 -16.29 -15.75
C PRO A 162 -0.81 -15.37 -16.74
N ALA A 163 0.50 -15.26 -16.58
CA ALA A 163 1.40 -14.40 -17.37
C ALA A 163 1.11 -12.89 -17.28
N GLU A 164 0.30 -12.43 -16.34
CA GLU A 164 0.16 -11.01 -16.03
C GLU A 164 1.21 -10.53 -15.04
N ILE A 165 1.66 -9.29 -15.23
CA ILE A 165 2.66 -8.62 -14.40
C ILE A 165 2.11 -7.24 -14.00
N GLN A 166 2.14 -6.90 -12.72
CA GLN A 166 1.91 -5.54 -12.27
C GLN A 166 3.08 -4.65 -12.74
N THR A 167 2.81 -3.69 -13.61
CA THR A 167 3.84 -2.84 -14.21
C THR A 167 3.99 -1.48 -13.52
N ALA A 168 2.90 -0.95 -12.96
CA ALA A 168 2.93 0.31 -12.21
C ALA A 168 1.81 0.40 -11.18
N ILE A 169 1.95 1.40 -10.32
CA ILE A 169 0.89 1.97 -9.48
C ILE A 169 0.68 3.40 -9.91
N ILE A 170 -0.58 3.80 -10.13
CA ILE A 170 -0.96 5.13 -10.56
C ILE A 170 -1.75 5.79 -9.44
N ILE A 171 -1.39 7.02 -9.07
CA ILE A 171 -2.16 7.84 -8.15
C ILE A 171 -2.82 8.94 -8.97
N PRO A 172 -4.15 8.93 -9.15
CA PRO A 172 -4.86 9.97 -9.89
C PRO A 172 -4.63 11.36 -9.30
N LYS A 173 -4.59 12.40 -10.14
CA LYS A 173 -4.35 13.76 -9.67
C LYS A 173 -5.38 14.21 -8.63
N GLU A 174 -6.65 13.92 -8.87
CA GLU A 174 -7.76 14.22 -7.95
C GLU A 174 -7.66 13.48 -6.62
N ALA A 175 -6.89 12.39 -6.57
CA ALA A 175 -6.69 11.62 -5.34
C ALA A 175 -5.67 12.28 -4.39
N TYR A 176 -4.76 13.12 -4.89
CA TYR A 176 -3.74 13.75 -4.06
C TYR A 176 -3.82 15.28 -4.01
N GLU A 177 -4.41 15.94 -5.01
CA GLU A 177 -4.42 17.39 -5.08
C GLU A 177 -5.23 18.03 -3.94
N GLY A 178 -4.54 18.80 -3.11
CA GLY A 178 -5.13 19.47 -1.94
C GLY A 178 -5.31 18.58 -0.71
N TYR A 179 -4.88 17.30 -0.76
CA TYR A 179 -4.92 16.42 0.40
C TYR A 179 -3.62 16.48 1.18
N HIS A 180 -3.76 16.32 2.49
CA HIS A 180 -2.67 16.10 3.44
C HIS A 180 -2.99 14.86 4.27
N GLY A 181 -1.99 14.09 4.61
CA GLY A 181 -2.26 12.84 5.29
C GLY A 181 -1.19 12.45 6.30
N HIS A 182 -1.51 11.42 7.07
CA HIS A 182 -0.63 10.83 8.04
C HIS A 182 -0.82 9.32 8.11
N TYR A 183 0.28 8.59 8.27
CA TYR A 183 0.31 7.15 8.46
C TYR A 183 0.80 6.80 9.85
N ILE A 184 0.11 5.89 10.53
CA ILE A 184 0.53 5.35 11.81
C ILE A 184 0.66 3.82 11.71
N LYS A 185 1.86 3.33 11.96
CA LYS A 185 2.14 1.92 12.15
C LYS A 185 2.10 1.56 13.62
N TYR A 186 1.12 0.76 14.03
CA TYR A 186 1.15 0.12 15.33
C TYR A 186 1.82 -1.25 15.22
N ALA A 187 2.89 -1.44 15.96
CA ALA A 187 3.68 -2.66 15.97
C ALA A 187 4.22 -2.93 17.39
N MET A 188 4.75 -4.13 17.65
CA MET A 188 5.28 -4.49 18.97
C MET A 188 6.64 -3.84 19.25
N ARG A 189 7.37 -3.42 18.21
CA ARG A 189 8.68 -2.77 18.27
C ARG A 189 8.70 -1.53 17.39
N ASN A 190 9.59 -0.60 17.69
CA ASN A 190 9.72 0.67 16.96
C ASN A 190 10.37 0.50 15.56
N ALA A 191 11.06 -0.59 15.31
CA ALA A 191 11.72 -0.86 14.03
C ALA A 191 11.75 -2.35 13.71
N MET A 192 11.85 -2.67 12.42
CA MET A 192 12.00 -4.03 11.88
C MET A 192 10.92 -4.99 12.39
N ASP A 193 9.68 -4.53 12.39
CA ASP A 193 8.55 -5.32 12.87
C ASP A 193 7.41 -5.34 11.87
N ILE A 194 6.57 -6.37 11.99
CA ILE A 194 5.36 -6.54 11.20
C ILE A 194 4.24 -5.72 11.83
N THR A 195 3.52 -4.98 11.00
CA THR A 195 2.38 -4.17 11.41
C THR A 195 1.30 -5.01 12.11
N THR A 196 0.96 -4.65 13.32
CA THR A 196 -0.19 -5.21 14.05
C THR A 196 -1.49 -4.57 13.58
N THR A 197 -1.48 -3.25 13.36
CA THR A 197 -2.54 -2.47 12.73
C THR A 197 -1.90 -1.24 12.09
N GLY A 198 -2.10 -1.02 10.81
CA GLY A 198 -1.66 0.17 10.09
C GLY A 198 -2.87 1.03 9.73
N CYS A 199 -2.75 2.34 9.92
CA CYS A 199 -3.82 3.30 9.61
C CYS A 199 -3.25 4.47 8.80
N SER A 200 -3.86 4.78 7.66
CA SER A 200 -3.58 5.96 6.87
C SER A 200 -4.82 6.82 6.75
N VAL A 201 -4.70 8.10 7.03
CA VAL A 201 -5.76 9.08 6.85
C VAL A 201 -5.26 10.20 5.96
N ASN A 202 -6.03 10.54 4.92
CA ASN A 202 -5.81 11.70 4.07
C ASN A 202 -7.02 12.63 4.20
N VAL A 203 -6.78 13.91 4.41
CA VAL A 203 -7.82 14.92 4.56
C VAL A 203 -7.62 16.07 3.57
N LYS A 204 -8.72 16.53 3.02
CA LYS A 204 -8.81 17.80 2.29
C LYS A 204 -9.70 18.75 3.08
N LEU A 205 -9.19 19.94 3.38
CA LEU A 205 -9.94 20.96 4.09
C LEU A 205 -10.56 21.98 3.12
N SER A 206 -11.65 22.61 3.53
CA SER A 206 -12.20 23.78 2.87
C SER A 206 -11.16 24.90 2.75
N GLU A 207 -11.38 25.85 1.85
CA GLU A 207 -10.47 26.97 1.59
C GLU A 207 -10.17 27.77 2.87
N ASP A 208 -11.20 28.00 3.71
CA ASP A 208 -11.08 28.68 5.01
C ASP A 208 -10.50 27.80 6.12
N LYS A 209 -10.21 26.52 5.83
CA LYS A 209 -9.66 25.51 6.74
C LYS A 209 -10.49 25.23 8.00
N LYS A 210 -11.80 25.44 7.93
CA LYS A 210 -12.71 25.24 9.08
C LYS A 210 -13.53 23.97 8.99
N THR A 211 -13.61 23.35 7.82
CA THR A 211 -14.38 22.14 7.61
C THR A 211 -13.58 21.07 6.85
N ILE A 212 -13.94 19.82 7.06
CA ILE A 212 -13.42 18.68 6.30
C ILE A 212 -14.18 18.63 4.97
N GLU A 213 -13.55 19.05 3.87
CA GLU A 213 -14.14 18.94 2.52
C GLU A 213 -14.25 17.47 2.10
N ASP A 214 -13.18 16.72 2.31
CA ASP A 214 -13.14 15.29 2.06
C ASP A 214 -12.12 14.60 2.99
N VAL A 215 -12.35 13.31 3.27
CA VAL A 215 -11.46 12.51 4.10
C VAL A 215 -11.48 11.06 3.63
N ARG A 216 -10.33 10.42 3.66
CA ARG A 216 -10.17 9.01 3.34
C ARG A 216 -9.36 8.33 4.44
N ILE A 217 -9.85 7.19 4.89
CA ILE A 217 -9.15 6.36 5.88
C ILE A 217 -9.04 4.93 5.39
N ALA A 218 -7.86 4.37 5.52
CA ALA A 218 -7.63 2.97 5.17
C ALA A 218 -6.76 2.26 6.19
N TYR A 219 -6.99 0.97 6.30
CA TYR A 219 -6.33 0.10 7.26
C TYR A 219 -5.58 -1.06 6.59
N GLY A 220 -4.44 -1.40 7.17
CA GLY A 220 -3.83 -2.73 7.09
C GLY A 220 -4.15 -3.53 8.36
N VAL A 221 -4.39 -4.83 8.21
CA VAL A 221 -4.65 -5.79 9.31
C VAL A 221 -5.94 -5.51 10.12
N ALA A 222 -6.88 -4.79 9.54
CA ALA A 222 -8.21 -4.56 10.14
C ALA A 222 -9.32 -5.41 9.48
N GLY A 223 -8.99 -6.15 8.43
CA GLY A 223 -9.88 -7.05 7.69
C GLY A 223 -9.10 -8.17 7.02
N PRO A 224 -9.76 -8.98 6.17
CA PRO A 224 -9.12 -10.06 5.41
C PRO A 224 -8.16 -9.54 4.33
N VAL A 225 -8.36 -8.30 3.88
CA VAL A 225 -7.51 -7.54 2.93
C VAL A 225 -7.32 -6.12 3.47
N PRO A 226 -6.36 -5.34 2.94
CA PRO A 226 -6.32 -3.90 3.19
C PRO A 226 -7.63 -3.25 2.74
N MET A 227 -8.15 -2.27 3.49
CA MET A 227 -9.50 -1.78 3.25
C MET A 227 -9.69 -0.32 3.69
N ARG A 228 -10.64 0.37 3.05
CA ARG A 228 -11.17 1.67 3.49
C ARG A 228 -12.20 1.49 4.62
N ALA A 229 -12.50 2.57 5.36
CA ALA A 229 -13.57 2.63 6.33
C ALA A 229 -14.59 3.72 5.97
N PRO A 230 -15.49 3.47 4.99
CA PRO A 230 -16.40 4.47 4.45
C PRO A 230 -17.39 5.04 5.46
N SER A 231 -17.77 4.27 6.49
CA SER A 231 -18.63 4.77 7.57
C SER A 231 -17.97 5.92 8.32
N ALA A 232 -16.68 5.80 8.64
CA ALA A 232 -15.93 6.87 9.27
C ALA A 232 -15.79 8.09 8.34
N GLU A 233 -15.48 7.89 7.06
CA GLU A 233 -15.39 8.96 6.07
C GLU A 233 -16.69 9.76 5.99
N ALA A 234 -17.83 9.08 5.94
CA ALA A 234 -19.15 9.71 5.89
C ALA A 234 -19.47 10.54 7.15
N LYS A 235 -18.97 10.13 8.33
CA LYS A 235 -19.17 10.85 9.59
C LYS A 235 -18.42 12.20 9.64
N ALA A 236 -17.26 12.28 9.01
CA ALA A 236 -16.41 13.48 9.08
C ALA A 236 -16.55 14.42 7.90
N LYS A 237 -16.92 13.91 6.71
CA LYS A 237 -17.08 14.73 5.50
C LYS A 237 -18.13 15.83 5.69
N GLY A 238 -17.74 17.07 5.37
CA GLY A 238 -18.58 18.27 5.50
C GLY A 238 -18.72 18.78 6.94
N LYS A 239 -17.99 18.22 7.90
CA LYS A 239 -18.11 18.59 9.33
C LYS A 239 -17.02 19.60 9.75
N PRO A 240 -17.29 20.39 10.81
CA PRO A 240 -16.29 21.30 11.38
C PRO A 240 -15.14 20.53 12.05
N LEU A 241 -14.02 21.21 12.25
CA LEU A 241 -12.82 20.64 12.87
C LEU A 241 -12.96 20.66 14.40
N THR A 242 -13.69 19.72 14.98
CA THR A 242 -13.92 19.62 16.44
C THR A 242 -13.46 18.30 17.00
N LYS A 243 -13.12 18.27 18.29
CA LYS A 243 -12.79 17.03 19.02
C LYS A 243 -13.92 15.99 18.93
N ALA A 244 -15.18 16.44 18.96
CA ALA A 244 -16.34 15.56 18.82
C ALA A 244 -16.36 14.85 17.46
N VAL A 245 -16.13 15.57 16.37
CA VAL A 245 -16.07 14.99 15.01
C VAL A 245 -14.91 14.00 14.89
N VAL A 246 -13.73 14.32 15.43
CA VAL A 246 -12.58 13.41 15.44
C VAL A 246 -12.90 12.13 16.22
N HIS A 247 -13.58 12.24 17.35
CA HIS A 247 -13.99 11.09 18.15
C HIS A 247 -15.04 10.24 17.41
N GLU A 248 -16.10 10.86 16.86
CA GLU A 248 -17.13 10.16 16.08
C GLU A 248 -16.52 9.43 14.86
N PHE A 249 -15.58 10.06 14.18
CA PHE A 249 -14.83 9.43 13.09
C PHE A 249 -14.08 8.18 13.57
N GLY A 250 -13.39 8.28 14.71
CA GLY A 250 -12.67 7.15 15.29
C GLY A 250 -13.60 5.99 15.69
N GLN A 251 -14.76 6.28 16.24
CA GLN A 251 -15.71 5.24 16.63
C GLN A 251 -16.38 4.57 15.43
N ALA A 252 -16.67 5.33 14.38
CA ALA A 252 -17.37 4.83 13.19
C ALA A 252 -16.55 3.78 12.40
N VAL A 253 -15.23 3.71 12.56
CA VAL A 253 -14.43 2.67 11.88
C VAL A 253 -14.85 1.26 12.29
N LEU A 254 -15.44 1.08 13.46
CA LEU A 254 -15.89 -0.22 13.96
C LEU A 254 -17.04 -0.82 13.14
N GLU A 255 -17.74 0.00 12.37
CA GLU A 255 -18.82 -0.44 11.48
C GLU A 255 -18.25 -1.20 10.26
N ASP A 256 -17.02 -0.87 9.84
CA ASP A 256 -16.41 -1.40 8.61
C ASP A 256 -15.40 -2.50 8.88
N ILE A 257 -14.65 -2.44 9.99
CA ILE A 257 -13.53 -3.34 10.25
C ILE A 257 -13.95 -4.66 10.90
N ASN A 258 -13.26 -5.74 10.51
CA ASN A 258 -13.42 -7.05 11.14
C ASN A 258 -12.06 -7.76 11.28
N PRO A 259 -11.19 -7.28 12.19
CA PRO A 259 -9.89 -7.88 12.42
C PRO A 259 -10.01 -9.27 13.06
N ARG A 260 -9.02 -10.11 12.80
CA ARG A 260 -8.92 -11.46 13.37
C ARG A 260 -8.09 -11.48 14.65
N ASP A 261 -8.28 -12.50 15.46
CA ASP A 261 -7.32 -12.87 16.51
C ASP A 261 -6.03 -13.44 15.91
N SER A 262 -4.92 -13.15 16.54
CA SER A 262 -3.62 -13.74 16.25
C SER A 262 -2.74 -13.74 17.51
N TRP A 263 -1.57 -14.38 17.42
CA TRP A 263 -0.60 -14.36 18.52
C TRP A 263 -0.07 -12.95 18.82
N ARG A 264 -0.17 -11.99 17.86
CA ARG A 264 0.27 -10.60 18.06
C ARG A 264 -0.75 -9.74 18.79
N ALA A 265 -2.04 -9.99 18.57
CA ALA A 265 -3.10 -9.20 19.18
C ALA A 265 -4.45 -9.89 19.04
N SER A 266 -5.32 -9.71 20.03
CA SER A 266 -6.72 -10.13 19.96
C SER A 266 -7.54 -9.21 19.03
N LYS A 267 -8.68 -9.71 18.57
CA LYS A 267 -9.66 -8.93 17.81
C LYS A 267 -10.07 -7.65 18.56
N ALA A 268 -10.46 -7.79 19.84
CA ALA A 268 -10.89 -6.67 20.66
C ALA A 268 -9.80 -5.60 20.81
N PHE A 269 -8.54 -6.01 20.99
CA PHE A 269 -7.42 -5.07 21.07
C PHE A 269 -7.21 -4.34 19.75
N ARG A 270 -7.29 -5.04 18.60
CA ARG A 270 -7.17 -4.41 17.26
C ARG A 270 -8.29 -3.42 16.99
N GLN A 271 -9.53 -3.73 17.40
CA GLN A 271 -10.66 -2.82 17.30
C GLN A 271 -10.40 -1.55 18.11
N HIS A 272 -9.98 -1.69 19.38
CA HIS A 272 -9.63 -0.54 20.21
C HIS A 272 -8.49 0.29 19.60
N ILE A 273 -7.39 -0.35 19.15
CA ILE A 273 -6.28 0.37 18.55
C ILE A 273 -6.72 1.06 17.24
N ALA A 274 -7.57 0.44 16.43
CA ALA A 274 -8.05 1.04 15.19
C ALA A 274 -8.78 2.37 15.44
N THR A 275 -9.65 2.46 16.48
CA THR A 275 -10.32 3.72 16.84
C THR A 275 -9.31 4.80 17.24
N VAL A 276 -8.34 4.44 18.09
CA VAL A 276 -7.30 5.38 18.56
C VAL A 276 -6.42 5.87 17.41
N LEU A 277 -6.05 4.97 16.49
CA LEU A 277 -5.23 5.34 15.33
C LEU A 277 -5.99 6.26 14.37
N ALA A 278 -7.28 6.01 14.15
CA ALA A 278 -8.14 6.88 13.34
C ALA A 278 -8.17 8.31 13.88
N GLU A 279 -8.46 8.47 15.17
CA GLU A 279 -8.52 9.78 15.83
C GLU A 279 -7.17 10.51 15.72
N ARG A 280 -6.07 9.84 16.03
CA ARG A 280 -4.73 10.42 15.97
C ARG A 280 -4.29 10.77 14.55
N ALA A 281 -4.53 9.87 13.60
CA ALA A 281 -4.15 10.11 12.20
C ALA A 281 -4.98 11.23 11.57
N LEU A 282 -6.30 11.32 11.88
CA LEU A 282 -7.13 12.42 11.42
C LEU A 282 -6.67 13.75 12.01
N ALA A 283 -6.45 13.80 13.32
CA ALA A 283 -5.99 15.01 13.99
C ALA A 283 -4.66 15.53 13.42
N GLU A 284 -3.71 14.64 13.19
CA GLU A 284 -2.43 15.00 12.59
C GLU A 284 -2.58 15.42 11.11
N SER A 285 -3.42 14.73 10.33
CA SER A 285 -3.69 15.10 8.94
C SER A 285 -4.33 16.50 8.83
N ILE A 286 -5.27 16.84 9.74
CA ILE A 286 -5.85 18.18 9.86
C ILE A 286 -4.77 19.22 10.17
N ARG A 287 -3.90 18.94 11.14
CA ARG A 287 -2.78 19.82 11.50
C ARG A 287 -1.84 20.06 10.30
N LEU A 288 -1.49 19.00 9.57
CA LEU A 288 -0.64 19.07 8.36
C LEU A 288 -1.30 19.86 7.24
N ALA A 289 -2.65 19.81 7.12
CA ALA A 289 -3.44 20.61 6.19
C ALA A 289 -3.54 22.07 6.63
N GLY A 290 -3.06 22.44 7.81
CA GLY A 290 -3.10 23.78 8.39
C GLY A 290 -4.41 24.12 9.07
N GLY A 291 -5.24 23.11 9.42
CA GLY A 291 -6.44 23.27 10.25
C GLY A 291 -6.10 23.23 11.74
N VAL A 292 -7.03 23.74 12.54
CA VAL A 292 -6.99 23.72 14.01
C VAL A 292 -8.26 23.05 14.51
N ILE A 293 -8.10 22.10 15.43
CA ILE A 293 -9.25 21.38 16.03
C ILE A 293 -9.71 22.17 17.25
N ASP A 294 -10.97 22.61 17.21
CA ASP A 294 -11.64 23.27 18.31
C ASP A 294 -12.10 22.29 19.40
N GLU A 295 -12.40 22.81 20.59
CA GLU A 295 -12.83 22.05 21.78
C GLU A 295 -14.13 21.24 21.57
#